data_e2a2b3e7c5871c1ac0520b84692e44fc
#
_entry.id   e2a2b3e7c5871c1ac0520b84692e44fc
#
_cell.length_a   1.000
_cell.length_b   1.000
_cell.length_c   1.000
_cell.angle_alpha   90.00
_cell.angle_beta   90.00
_cell.angle_gamma   90.00
#
_symmetry.space_group_name_H-M   'P 1'
#
loop_
_entity.id
_entity.type
_entity.pdbx_description
1 polymer ?
#
loop_
_entity_poly.entity_id
_entity_poly.type
_entity_poly.pdbx_seq_one_letter_code
_entity_poly.pdbx_strand_id
1 'polypeptide(L)'
;MTYRIRPAGLQDRPALQQLIAASARVLSAGDYLPEQVEAALRGTFGVDSQLILDGTYLLVESHDGIAGCGGWSYRRTLFGGDSGVGRDASELDPRTDPARIRAFFVHPVHARKGVATLLLEHCEQAARARGFRRVELMATLPGVRLYAARGYRGESQVSYEVSAGVAIEFVPMSKAL
;
A
#
# COMPACT_ATOMS: atom_id res chain seq x y z
N MET A 1 -17.77 9.58 12.85
CA MET A 1 -16.57 8.85 13.30
C MET A 1 -15.37 9.71 12.91
N THR A 2 -14.56 10.11 13.88
CA THR A 2 -13.41 10.99 13.64
C THR A 2 -12.16 10.14 13.42
N TYR A 3 -11.48 10.36 12.31
CA TYR A 3 -10.20 9.75 11.99
C TYR A 3 -9.06 10.75 12.22
N ARG A 4 -7.96 10.26 12.77
CA ARG A 4 -6.72 11.01 12.93
C ARG A 4 -5.62 10.32 12.11
N ILE A 5 -4.86 11.10 11.35
CA ILE A 5 -3.71 10.59 10.62
C ILE A 5 -2.40 10.97 11.33
N ARG A 6 -1.45 10.06 11.37
CA ARG A 6 -0.09 10.30 11.86
C ARG A 6 0.95 9.43 11.16
N PRO A 7 2.23 9.80 11.20
CA PRO A 7 3.31 8.90 10.79
C PRO A 7 3.36 7.64 11.69
N ALA A 8 3.69 6.50 11.07
CA ALA A 8 3.99 5.27 11.79
C ALA A 8 5.38 5.32 12.41
N GLY A 9 5.53 4.71 13.59
CA GLY A 9 6.82 4.44 14.21
C GLY A 9 7.14 2.94 14.22
N LEU A 10 8.39 2.59 14.49
CA LEU A 10 8.81 1.17 14.56
C LEU A 10 8.04 0.38 15.62
N GLN A 11 7.61 1.04 16.70
CA GLN A 11 6.76 0.45 17.74
C GLN A 11 5.38 0.03 17.25
N ASP A 12 4.90 0.57 16.12
CA ASP A 12 3.60 0.22 15.54
C ASP A 12 3.63 -1.10 14.75
N ARG A 13 4.82 -1.66 14.46
CA ARG A 13 4.98 -2.85 13.62
C ARG A 13 4.08 -4.04 14.00
N PRO A 14 3.97 -4.44 15.29
CA PRO A 14 3.08 -5.56 15.65
C PRO A 14 1.62 -5.28 15.31
N ALA A 15 1.12 -4.08 15.59
CA ALA A 15 -0.25 -3.70 15.27
C ALA A 15 -0.48 -3.59 13.75
N LEU A 16 0.51 -3.09 13.01
CA LEU A 16 0.49 -3.06 11.54
C LEU A 16 0.42 -4.45 10.93
N GLN A 17 1.20 -5.41 11.44
CA GLN A 17 1.16 -6.79 10.98
C GLN A 17 -0.23 -7.42 11.17
N GLN A 18 -0.86 -7.18 12.31
CA GLN A 18 -2.23 -7.64 12.57
C GLN A 18 -3.25 -6.99 11.63
N LEU A 19 -3.16 -5.67 11.43
CA LEU A 19 -4.02 -4.94 10.51
C LEU A 19 -3.89 -5.48 9.07
N ILE A 20 -2.66 -5.65 8.58
CA ILE A 20 -2.37 -6.14 7.23
C ILE A 20 -2.97 -7.54 7.04
N ALA A 21 -2.76 -8.44 8.01
CA ALA A 21 -3.30 -9.79 7.94
C ALA A 21 -4.84 -9.80 7.94
N ALA A 22 -5.48 -9.03 8.82
CA ALA A 22 -6.94 -8.92 8.87
C ALA A 22 -7.51 -8.32 7.57
N SER A 23 -6.90 -7.26 7.07
CA SER A 23 -7.26 -6.60 5.81
C SER A 23 -7.18 -7.57 4.63
N ALA A 24 -6.03 -8.21 4.46
CA ALA A 24 -5.78 -9.12 3.34
C ALA A 24 -6.75 -10.31 3.35
N ARG A 25 -6.95 -10.97 4.48
CA ARG A 25 -7.84 -12.14 4.59
C ARG A 25 -9.30 -11.81 4.31
N VAL A 26 -9.78 -10.68 4.80
CA VAL A 26 -11.20 -10.33 4.70
C VAL A 26 -11.51 -9.59 3.40
N LEU A 27 -10.72 -8.56 3.07
CA LEU A 27 -11.05 -7.68 1.95
C LEU A 27 -10.59 -8.21 0.59
N SER A 28 -9.78 -9.27 0.56
CA SER A 28 -9.36 -9.93 -0.68
C SER A 28 -10.12 -11.23 -0.99
N ALA A 29 -11.03 -11.67 -0.12
CA ALA A 29 -11.68 -12.98 -0.22
C ALA A 29 -12.52 -13.19 -1.49
N GLY A 30 -12.94 -12.11 -2.17
CA GLY A 30 -13.67 -12.19 -3.44
C GLY A 30 -12.78 -12.22 -4.68
N ASP A 31 -11.49 -11.92 -4.53
CA ASP A 31 -10.56 -11.70 -5.65
C ASP A 31 -9.39 -12.70 -5.65
N TYR A 32 -8.99 -13.21 -4.48
CA TYR A 32 -7.90 -14.16 -4.31
C TYR A 32 -8.34 -15.41 -3.53
N LEU A 33 -7.75 -16.54 -3.84
CA LEU A 33 -7.91 -17.76 -3.04
C LEU A 33 -7.22 -17.62 -1.68
N PRO A 34 -7.73 -18.26 -0.61
CA PRO A 34 -7.10 -18.21 0.71
C PRO A 34 -5.61 -18.57 0.71
N GLU A 35 -5.21 -19.58 -0.06
CA GLU A 35 -3.80 -19.98 -0.20
C GLU A 35 -2.92 -18.88 -0.82
N GLN A 36 -3.47 -18.10 -1.78
CA GLN A 36 -2.77 -16.97 -2.38
C GLN A 36 -2.55 -15.86 -1.35
N VAL A 37 -3.57 -15.55 -0.55
CA VAL A 37 -3.48 -14.55 0.52
C VAL A 37 -2.46 -14.96 1.57
N GLU A 38 -2.50 -16.21 2.05
CA GLU A 38 -1.54 -16.71 3.05
C GLU A 38 -0.11 -16.76 2.50
N ALA A 39 0.08 -17.10 1.23
CA ALA A 39 1.38 -17.04 0.57
C ALA A 39 1.90 -15.59 0.49
N ALA A 40 1.04 -14.64 0.10
CA ALA A 40 1.39 -13.22 0.03
C ALA A 40 1.74 -12.62 1.40
N LEU A 41 1.05 -13.04 2.47
CA LEU A 41 1.33 -12.60 3.85
C LEU A 41 2.68 -13.06 4.39
N ARG A 42 3.31 -14.07 3.78
CA ARG A 42 4.67 -14.49 4.14
C ARG A 42 5.77 -13.61 3.55
N GLY A 43 5.47 -12.75 2.60
CA GLY A 43 6.49 -11.92 1.93
C GLY A 43 5.97 -10.61 1.35
N THR A 44 5.07 -10.68 0.40
CA THR A 44 4.62 -9.52 -0.38
C THR A 44 3.73 -8.57 0.43
N PHE A 45 2.80 -9.12 1.22
CA PHE A 45 1.95 -8.34 2.12
C PHE A 45 2.58 -8.29 3.50
N GLY A 46 3.17 -7.17 3.84
CA GLY A 46 3.84 -7.02 5.12
C GLY A 46 4.17 -5.57 5.43
N VAL A 47 4.67 -5.36 6.64
CA VAL A 47 5.18 -4.05 7.06
C VAL A 47 6.41 -3.71 6.23
N ASP A 48 6.50 -2.46 5.83
CA ASP A 48 7.67 -1.90 5.17
C ASP A 48 8.38 -0.94 6.12
N SER A 49 9.42 -1.44 6.78
CA SER A 49 10.22 -0.65 7.71
C SER A 49 10.95 0.51 7.05
N GLN A 50 11.29 0.41 5.75
CA GLN A 50 11.92 1.52 5.03
C GLN A 50 10.98 2.72 4.95
N LEU A 51 9.68 2.51 4.70
CA LEU A 51 8.70 3.60 4.70
C LEU A 51 8.57 4.25 6.08
N ILE A 52 8.67 3.47 7.16
CA ILE A 52 8.66 4.00 8.54
C ILE A 52 9.90 4.86 8.78
N LEU A 53 11.07 4.36 8.44
CA LEU A 53 12.35 5.07 8.60
C LEU A 53 12.42 6.35 7.76
N ASP A 54 11.85 6.33 6.55
CA ASP A 54 11.75 7.49 5.68
C ASP A 54 10.69 8.51 6.15
N GLY A 55 9.88 8.17 7.16
CA GLY A 55 8.78 9.01 7.66
C GLY A 55 7.60 9.14 6.71
N THR A 56 7.47 8.21 5.76
CA THR A 56 6.47 8.25 4.69
C THR A 56 5.37 7.20 4.82
N TYR A 57 5.38 6.41 5.90
CA TYR A 57 4.32 5.47 6.23
C TYR A 57 3.34 6.10 7.22
N LEU A 58 2.06 6.11 6.87
CA LEU A 58 1.01 6.79 7.63
C LEU A 58 0.05 5.78 8.23
N LEU A 59 -0.45 6.10 9.43
CA LEU A 59 -1.56 5.42 10.09
C LEU A 59 -2.77 6.32 10.15
N VAL A 60 -3.94 5.72 9.99
CA VAL A 60 -5.22 6.34 10.35
C VAL A 60 -5.73 5.65 11.59
N GLU A 61 -5.96 6.43 12.63
CA GLU A 61 -6.49 5.98 13.91
C GLU A 61 -7.95 6.38 14.08
N SER A 62 -8.71 5.53 14.75
CA SER A 62 -10.03 5.80 15.28
C SER A 62 -10.01 5.61 16.80
N HIS A 63 -11.16 5.80 17.46
CA HIS A 63 -11.29 5.48 18.89
C HIS A 63 -11.11 3.99 19.19
N ASP A 64 -11.30 3.11 18.20
CA ASP A 64 -11.18 1.65 18.34
C ASP A 64 -9.78 1.12 18.01
N GLY A 65 -8.84 1.99 17.64
CA GLY A 65 -7.48 1.62 17.26
C GLY A 65 -7.12 2.00 15.83
N ILE A 66 -6.19 1.25 15.21
CA ILE A 66 -5.71 1.56 13.84
C ILE A 66 -6.77 1.14 12.82
N ALA A 67 -7.31 2.13 12.10
CA ALA A 67 -8.30 1.93 11.04
C ALA A 67 -7.69 1.60 9.68
N GLY A 68 -6.45 2.01 9.44
CA GLY A 68 -5.75 1.73 8.19
C GLY A 68 -4.33 2.24 8.19
N CYS A 69 -3.57 1.79 7.19
CA CYS A 69 -2.21 2.25 6.93
C CYS A 69 -1.97 2.37 5.42
N GLY A 70 -0.97 3.16 5.07
CA GLY A 70 -0.53 3.33 3.69
C GLY A 70 0.61 4.33 3.64
N GLY A 71 1.41 4.25 2.61
CA GLY A 71 2.55 5.14 2.47
C GLY A 71 2.87 5.48 1.02
N TRP A 72 3.85 6.35 0.89
CA TRP A 72 4.46 6.68 -0.39
C TRP A 72 5.97 6.55 -0.28
N SER A 73 6.65 6.44 -1.40
CA SER A 73 8.11 6.33 -1.42
C SER A 73 8.71 7.13 -2.56
N TYR A 74 9.83 7.75 -2.25
CA TYR A 74 10.75 8.35 -3.22
C TYR A 74 11.90 7.40 -3.59
N ARG A 75 11.72 6.08 -3.31
CA ARG A 75 12.69 5.03 -3.65
C ARG A 75 12.15 4.10 -4.72
N ARG A 76 13.04 3.37 -5.37
CA ARG A 76 12.72 2.53 -6.55
C ARG A 76 11.86 1.33 -6.23
N THR A 77 11.94 0.77 -5.03
CA THR A 77 11.08 -0.37 -4.63
C THR A 77 9.61 -0.06 -4.89
N LEU A 78 8.97 -0.83 -5.77
CA LEU A 78 7.58 -0.57 -6.21
C LEU A 78 6.55 -1.16 -5.26
N PHE A 79 6.78 -2.36 -4.72
CA PHE A 79 5.88 -3.06 -3.80
C PHE A 79 6.62 -4.08 -2.92
N GLY A 80 5.91 -4.70 -1.99
CA GLY A 80 6.43 -5.72 -1.08
C GLY A 80 6.83 -5.14 0.29
N GLY A 81 6.65 -5.96 1.33
CA GLY A 81 7.11 -5.68 2.69
C GLY A 81 8.60 -5.97 2.90
N ASP A 82 9.05 -5.96 4.15
CA ASP A 82 10.47 -6.18 4.52
C ASP A 82 11.04 -7.51 4.01
N SER A 83 10.20 -8.55 3.92
CA SER A 83 10.58 -9.88 3.42
C SER A 83 10.52 -10.00 1.89
N GLY A 84 10.14 -8.95 1.18
CA GLY A 84 10.07 -8.95 -0.28
C GLY A 84 11.44 -9.08 -0.94
N VAL A 85 11.49 -9.77 -2.08
CA VAL A 85 12.70 -9.90 -2.90
C VAL A 85 12.80 -8.75 -3.91
N GLY A 86 14.00 -8.49 -4.43
CA GLY A 86 14.23 -7.49 -5.47
C GLY A 86 14.04 -6.03 -5.01
N ARG A 87 14.22 -5.76 -3.72
CA ARG A 87 14.13 -4.41 -3.16
C ARG A 87 15.30 -3.56 -3.61
N ASP A 88 15.00 -2.35 -4.06
CA ASP A 88 15.96 -1.32 -4.43
C ASP A 88 15.67 -0.03 -3.67
N ALA A 89 16.49 0.28 -2.68
CA ALA A 89 16.33 1.45 -1.81
C ALA A 89 16.93 2.74 -2.42
N SER A 90 17.49 2.71 -3.63
CA SER A 90 18.00 3.91 -4.29
C SER A 90 16.87 4.92 -4.55
N GLU A 91 17.24 6.21 -4.54
CA GLU A 91 16.28 7.28 -4.70
C GLU A 91 15.88 7.50 -6.16
N LEU A 92 14.65 7.93 -6.34
CA LEU A 92 14.06 8.37 -7.60
C LEU A 92 14.34 9.84 -7.85
N ASP A 93 14.51 10.24 -9.12
CA ASP A 93 14.57 11.66 -9.50
C ASP A 93 13.15 12.20 -9.70
N PRO A 94 12.68 13.14 -8.86
CA PRO A 94 11.32 13.69 -8.97
C PRO A 94 11.00 14.34 -10.33
N ARG A 95 12.03 14.73 -11.09
CA ARG A 95 11.85 15.37 -12.40
C ARG A 95 11.49 14.38 -13.49
N THR A 96 11.89 13.12 -13.35
CA THR A 96 11.76 12.08 -14.39
C THR A 96 10.95 10.88 -13.94
N ASP A 97 11.10 10.48 -12.68
CA ASP A 97 10.51 9.27 -12.13
C ASP A 97 9.16 9.54 -11.44
N PRO A 98 8.22 8.59 -11.42
CA PRO A 98 7.04 8.66 -10.56
C PRO A 98 7.37 8.24 -9.13
N ALA A 99 6.78 8.91 -8.13
CA ALA A 99 6.79 8.40 -6.76
C ALA A 99 5.97 7.10 -6.65
N ARG A 100 6.20 6.32 -5.61
CA ARG A 100 5.51 5.05 -5.34
C ARG A 100 4.41 5.25 -4.30
N ILE A 101 3.21 4.73 -4.54
CA ILE A 101 2.18 4.55 -3.52
C ILE A 101 2.25 3.10 -3.06
N ARG A 102 2.31 2.86 -1.75
CA ARG A 102 2.69 1.55 -1.22
C ARG A 102 1.94 1.17 0.06
N ALA A 103 1.78 -0.15 0.25
CA ALA A 103 1.40 -0.78 1.52
C ALA A 103 0.07 -0.26 2.10
N PHE A 104 -0.95 -0.08 1.25
CA PHE A 104 -2.28 0.36 1.65
C PHE A 104 -3.12 -0.82 2.14
N PHE A 105 -3.52 -0.76 3.40
CA PHE A 105 -4.40 -1.73 4.04
C PHE A 105 -5.39 -1.03 4.95
N VAL A 106 -6.64 -1.47 4.93
CA VAL A 106 -7.72 -0.92 5.75
C VAL A 106 -8.28 -2.03 6.63
N HIS A 107 -8.50 -1.74 7.90
CA HIS A 107 -9.15 -2.70 8.80
C HIS A 107 -10.58 -2.98 8.29
N PRO A 108 -11.03 -4.25 8.26
CA PRO A 108 -12.33 -4.60 7.65
C PRO A 108 -13.51 -3.81 8.19
N VAL A 109 -13.57 -3.53 9.50
CA VAL A 109 -14.66 -2.73 10.11
C VAL A 109 -14.65 -1.26 9.68
N HIS A 110 -13.55 -0.78 9.14
CA HIS A 110 -13.39 0.58 8.61
C HIS A 110 -13.40 0.64 7.07
N ALA A 111 -13.62 -0.49 6.40
CA ALA A 111 -13.74 -0.53 4.95
C ALA A 111 -14.89 0.35 4.44
N ARG A 112 -14.71 0.99 3.27
CA ARG A 112 -15.70 1.87 2.63
C ARG A 112 -16.10 3.12 3.43
N LYS A 113 -15.31 3.50 4.45
CA LYS A 113 -15.54 4.69 5.29
C LYS A 113 -14.56 5.84 4.99
N GLY A 114 -13.90 5.81 3.83
CA GLY A 114 -13.01 6.89 3.39
C GLY A 114 -11.55 6.80 3.89
N VAL A 115 -11.19 5.80 4.70
CA VAL A 115 -9.84 5.66 5.28
C VAL A 115 -8.75 5.62 4.20
N ALA A 116 -8.91 4.76 3.19
CA ALA A 116 -7.93 4.66 2.09
C ALA A 116 -7.84 5.94 1.26
N THR A 117 -8.96 6.63 1.06
CA THR A 117 -8.99 7.92 0.38
C THR A 117 -8.19 8.97 1.14
N LEU A 118 -8.41 9.07 2.45
CA LEU A 118 -7.69 10.00 3.32
C LEU A 118 -6.18 9.76 3.27
N LEU A 119 -5.73 8.49 3.36
CA LEU A 119 -4.33 8.12 3.23
C LEU A 119 -3.77 8.51 1.86
N LEU A 120 -4.49 8.20 0.79
CA LEU A 120 -4.04 8.45 -0.58
C LEU A 120 -3.84 9.95 -0.84
N GLU A 121 -4.77 10.77 -0.42
CA GLU A 121 -4.69 12.23 -0.56
C GLU A 121 -3.47 12.81 0.17
N HIS A 122 -3.18 12.34 1.39
CA HIS A 122 -1.98 12.75 2.13
C HIS A 122 -0.68 12.30 1.45
N CYS A 123 -0.64 11.06 0.94
CA CYS A 123 0.52 10.56 0.22
C CYS A 123 0.78 11.33 -1.09
N GLU A 124 -0.27 11.62 -1.86
CA GLU A 124 -0.17 12.40 -3.10
C GLU A 124 0.30 13.84 -2.83
N GLN A 125 -0.22 14.48 -1.78
CA GLN A 125 0.21 15.82 -1.36
C GLN A 125 1.70 15.83 -0.95
N ALA A 126 2.13 14.84 -0.18
CA ALA A 126 3.52 14.72 0.26
C ALA A 126 4.47 14.46 -0.92
N ALA A 127 4.09 13.59 -1.85
CA ALA A 127 4.87 13.33 -3.07
C ALA A 127 4.99 14.58 -3.94
N ARG A 128 3.88 15.31 -4.12
CA ARG A 128 3.86 16.59 -4.85
C ARG A 128 4.76 17.63 -4.18
N ALA A 129 4.70 17.76 -2.86
CA ALA A 129 5.54 18.69 -2.09
C ALA A 129 7.04 18.38 -2.24
N ARG A 130 7.40 17.11 -2.48
CA ARG A 130 8.79 16.68 -2.78
C ARG A 130 9.18 16.87 -4.26
N GLY A 131 8.29 17.39 -5.09
CA GLY A 131 8.57 17.70 -6.49
C GLY A 131 8.15 16.63 -7.50
N PHE A 132 7.57 15.52 -7.07
CA PHE A 132 7.06 14.51 -7.98
C PHE A 132 5.82 15.02 -8.73
N ARG A 133 5.72 14.69 -10.01
CA ARG A 133 4.60 15.04 -10.88
C ARG A 133 3.70 13.87 -11.24
N ARG A 134 4.12 12.67 -10.88
CA ARG A 134 3.39 11.43 -11.14
C ARG A 134 3.58 10.47 -9.97
N VAL A 135 2.59 9.60 -9.80
CA VAL A 135 2.65 8.47 -8.86
C VAL A 135 2.28 7.19 -9.58
N GLU A 136 2.85 6.08 -9.14
CA GLU A 136 2.49 4.75 -9.61
C GLU A 136 2.40 3.77 -8.45
N LEU A 137 1.71 2.67 -8.67
CA LEU A 137 1.49 1.61 -7.70
C LEU A 137 1.19 0.27 -8.38
N MET A 138 1.35 -0.80 -7.60
CA MET A 138 0.85 -2.13 -7.94
C MET A 138 -0.44 -2.38 -7.16
N ALA A 139 -1.59 -2.22 -7.82
CA ALA A 139 -2.88 -2.44 -7.18
C ALA A 139 -3.15 -3.93 -7.02
N THR A 140 -3.53 -4.34 -5.81
CA THR A 140 -4.23 -5.62 -5.63
C THR A 140 -5.58 -5.55 -6.33
N LEU A 141 -6.13 -6.68 -6.77
CA LEU A 141 -7.42 -6.70 -7.48
C LEU A 141 -8.54 -5.99 -6.69
N PRO A 142 -8.70 -6.22 -5.36
CA PRO A 142 -9.70 -5.48 -4.58
C PRO A 142 -9.44 -3.96 -4.52
N GLY A 143 -8.19 -3.53 -4.67
CA GLY A 143 -7.81 -2.11 -4.63
C GLY A 143 -8.09 -1.33 -5.91
N VAL A 144 -8.20 -1.99 -7.06
CA VAL A 144 -8.32 -1.35 -8.39
C VAL A 144 -9.45 -0.32 -8.43
N ARG A 145 -10.62 -0.64 -7.86
CA ARG A 145 -11.78 0.27 -7.87
C ARG A 145 -11.52 1.56 -7.12
N LEU A 146 -10.80 1.50 -5.98
CA LEU A 146 -10.41 2.69 -5.23
C LEU A 146 -9.55 3.61 -6.08
N TYR A 147 -8.49 3.07 -6.63
CA TYR A 147 -7.52 3.85 -7.40
C TYR A 147 -8.12 4.41 -8.68
N ALA A 148 -8.91 3.62 -9.40
CA ALA A 148 -9.63 4.10 -10.60
C ALA A 148 -10.57 5.28 -10.25
N ALA A 149 -11.33 5.18 -9.14
CA ALA A 149 -12.19 6.26 -8.66
C ALA A 149 -11.41 7.53 -8.23
N ARG A 150 -10.10 7.42 -7.99
CA ARG A 150 -9.20 8.52 -7.63
C ARG A 150 -8.34 9.00 -8.81
N GLY A 151 -8.69 8.61 -10.04
CA GLY A 151 -8.07 9.07 -11.27
C GLY A 151 -6.81 8.32 -11.71
N TYR A 152 -6.51 7.18 -11.06
CA TYR A 152 -5.46 6.29 -11.54
C TYR A 152 -5.93 5.53 -12.77
N ARG A 153 -5.01 5.33 -13.72
CA ARG A 153 -5.24 4.52 -14.90
C ARG A 153 -4.46 3.22 -14.76
N GLY A 154 -5.16 2.10 -14.96
CA GLY A 154 -4.60 0.77 -14.91
C GLY A 154 -4.07 0.30 -16.26
N GLU A 155 -3.07 -0.56 -16.20
CA GLU A 155 -2.55 -1.33 -17.31
C GLU A 155 -3.12 -2.76 -17.29
N SER A 156 -2.58 -3.66 -18.11
CA SER A 156 -2.94 -5.08 -18.07
C SER A 156 -2.50 -5.71 -16.74
N GLN A 157 -3.25 -6.69 -16.28
CA GLN A 157 -2.86 -7.49 -15.12
C GLN A 157 -1.50 -8.14 -15.33
N VAL A 158 -0.73 -8.20 -14.26
CA VAL A 158 0.54 -8.92 -14.21
C VAL A 158 0.50 -9.96 -13.11
N SER A 159 1.03 -11.14 -13.39
CA SER A 159 1.12 -12.24 -12.42
C SER A 159 2.45 -12.13 -11.67
N TYR A 160 2.41 -12.27 -10.35
CA TYR A 160 3.59 -12.26 -9.50
C TYR A 160 3.60 -13.50 -8.61
N GLU A 161 4.69 -14.28 -8.70
CA GLU A 161 4.87 -15.46 -7.85
C GLU A 161 5.23 -15.02 -6.42
N VAL A 162 4.34 -15.32 -5.46
CA VAL A 162 4.49 -14.99 -4.05
C VAL A 162 5.12 -16.10 -3.22
N SER A 163 5.04 -17.33 -3.72
CA SER A 163 5.78 -18.51 -3.21
C SER A 163 5.82 -19.55 -4.33
N ALA A 164 6.65 -20.60 -4.16
CA ALA A 164 6.81 -21.64 -5.18
C ALA A 164 5.45 -22.22 -5.65
N GLY A 165 5.11 -21.96 -6.92
CA GLY A 165 3.87 -22.42 -7.55
C GLY A 165 2.61 -21.66 -7.16
N VAL A 166 2.72 -20.58 -6.37
CA VAL A 166 1.58 -19.71 -6.00
C VAL A 166 1.82 -18.30 -6.48
N ALA A 167 0.98 -17.84 -7.38
CA ALA A 167 1.03 -16.48 -7.91
C ALA A 167 -0.24 -15.71 -7.58
N ILE A 168 -0.12 -14.38 -7.51
CA ILE A 168 -1.25 -13.45 -7.43
C ILE A 168 -1.17 -12.41 -8.53
N GLU A 169 -2.33 -11.91 -8.91
CA GLU A 169 -2.47 -10.90 -9.95
C GLU A 169 -2.49 -9.50 -9.34
N PHE A 170 -1.78 -8.58 -9.99
CA PHE A 170 -1.80 -7.16 -9.72
C PHE A 170 -2.16 -6.38 -10.97
N VAL A 171 -2.57 -5.14 -10.79
CA VAL A 171 -2.73 -4.17 -11.88
C VAL A 171 -1.78 -3.01 -11.64
N PRO A 172 -0.76 -2.79 -12.49
CA PRO A 172 0.02 -1.56 -12.47
C PRO A 172 -0.89 -0.37 -12.75
N MET A 173 -0.85 0.65 -11.91
CA MET A 173 -1.66 1.85 -12.09
C MET A 173 -0.85 3.10 -11.84
N SER A 174 -1.18 4.19 -12.55
CA SER A 174 -0.48 5.47 -12.43
C SER A 174 -1.43 6.66 -12.55
N LYS A 175 -0.95 7.82 -12.04
CA LYS A 175 -1.69 9.09 -12.07
C LYS A 175 -0.72 10.25 -12.15
N ALA A 176 -1.07 11.29 -12.93
CA ALA A 176 -0.43 12.61 -12.84
C ALA A 176 -0.90 13.33 -11.57
N LEU A 177 0.03 14.00 -10.86
CA LEU A 177 -0.24 14.78 -9.66
C LEU A 177 -0.58 16.23 -9.98
#